data_d470482913a71ce7eee32104d7e4c086
#
_entry.id   d470482913a71ce7eee32104d7e4c086
#
_cell.length_a   1.000
_cell.length_b   1.000
_cell.length_c   1.000
_cell.angle_alpha   90.00
_cell.angle_beta   90.00
_cell.angle_gamma   90.00
#
_symmetry.space_group_name_H-M   'P 1'
#
loop_
_entity.id
_entity.type
_entity.pdbx_description
1 polymer ?
#
loop_
_entity_poly.entity_id
_entity_poly.type
_entity_poly.pdbx_seq_one_letter_code
_entity_poly.pdbx_strand_id
1 'polypeptide(L)'
;MKFFPQRSLLAVTTLILILAVQGAASAPALPNPILYFVGQEFLTINGKEVTRYNFDVLNKSDYPDDLFAASPNLPACGSNAKAARTWVDFYDQSGKRLNGFCGLGKSADLHGIWFSLETGVVPPSWVYSEMTDRKTNTKYKSNLSDTTL
;
A
#
# COMPACT_ATOMS: atom_id res chain seq x y z
N MET A 1 -42.54 55.53 58.42
CA MET A 1 -41.37 54.80 57.99
C MET A 1 -41.83 53.60 57.20
N LYS A 2 -41.65 53.60 55.86
CA LYS A 2 -42.02 52.48 54.99
C LYS A 2 -40.75 51.88 54.45
N PHE A 3 -40.47 50.61 54.80
CA PHE A 3 -39.38 49.85 54.29
C PHE A 3 -39.79 49.21 52.95
N PHE A 4 -39.02 49.46 51.86
CA PHE A 4 -39.14 48.77 50.58
C PHE A 4 -38.14 47.61 50.55
N PRO A 5 -38.53 46.39 50.18
CA PRO A 5 -37.60 45.32 49.98
C PRO A 5 -36.97 45.39 48.55
N GLN A 6 -35.66 45.39 48.52
CA GLN A 6 -34.82 45.37 47.32
C GLN A 6 -34.87 43.97 46.73
N ARG A 7 -35.44 43.84 45.54
CA ARG A 7 -35.38 42.55 44.76
C ARG A 7 -34.08 42.48 44.00
N SER A 8 -33.20 41.54 44.41
CA SER A 8 -32.02 41.17 43.68
C SER A 8 -32.39 40.32 42.46
N LEU A 9 -32.17 40.85 41.26
CA LEU A 9 -32.22 40.08 40.02
C LEU A 9 -30.92 39.28 39.89
N LEU A 10 -30.97 37.96 40.06
CA LEU A 10 -29.92 37.02 39.68
C LEU A 10 -29.97 36.81 38.16
N ALA A 11 -29.03 37.41 37.44
CA ALA A 11 -28.82 37.11 36.03
C ALA A 11 -28.09 35.78 35.90
N VAL A 12 -28.80 34.74 35.45
CA VAL A 12 -28.20 33.44 35.12
C VAL A 12 -27.64 33.54 33.70
N THR A 13 -26.33 33.69 33.60
CA THR A 13 -25.61 33.66 32.31
C THR A 13 -25.37 32.23 31.92
N THR A 14 -26.21 31.69 31.05
CA THR A 14 -26.01 30.33 30.48
C THR A 14 -24.91 30.40 29.44
N LEU A 15 -23.71 29.90 29.77
CA LEU A 15 -22.57 29.74 28.84
C LEU A 15 -22.80 28.50 27.97
N ILE A 16 -23.26 28.69 26.73
CA ILE A 16 -23.39 27.62 25.76
C ILE A 16 -22.01 27.31 25.21
N LEU A 17 -21.41 26.19 25.67
CA LEU A 17 -20.15 25.66 25.15
C LEU A 17 -20.45 24.91 23.84
N ILE A 18 -20.26 25.58 22.70
CA ILE A 18 -20.33 24.92 21.38
C ILE A 18 -19.05 24.12 21.18
N LEU A 19 -19.11 22.82 21.43
CA LEU A 19 -18.08 21.88 21.03
C LEU A 19 -18.12 21.75 19.49
N ALA A 20 -17.23 22.47 18.80
CA ALA A 20 -16.98 22.24 17.39
C ALA A 20 -16.29 20.86 17.24
N VAL A 21 -17.07 19.83 16.92
CA VAL A 21 -16.54 18.53 16.47
C VAL A 21 -15.93 18.77 15.11
N GLN A 22 -14.63 19.05 15.07
CA GLN A 22 -13.86 19.04 13.84
C GLN A 22 -13.76 17.57 13.40
N GLY A 23 -14.66 17.16 12.51
CA GLY A 23 -14.53 15.89 11.80
C GLY A 23 -13.21 15.92 11.05
N ALA A 24 -12.21 15.17 11.52
CA ALA A 24 -10.99 14.93 10.77
C ALA A 24 -11.42 14.28 9.46
N ALA A 25 -11.33 15.01 8.34
CA ALA A 25 -11.53 14.44 7.02
C ALA A 25 -10.53 13.30 6.86
N SER A 26 -11.03 12.07 6.78
CA SER A 26 -10.20 10.91 6.47
C SER A 26 -9.54 11.15 5.12
N ALA A 27 -8.22 11.01 5.03
CA ALA A 27 -7.55 11.07 3.74
C ALA A 27 -8.19 10.04 2.80
N PRO A 28 -8.38 10.38 1.51
CA PRO A 28 -8.97 9.46 0.55
C PRO A 28 -8.15 8.16 0.52
N ALA A 29 -8.84 7.02 0.52
CA ALA A 29 -8.19 5.73 0.42
C ALA A 29 -7.46 5.62 -0.93
N LEU A 30 -6.22 5.14 -0.92
CA LEU A 30 -5.48 4.91 -2.15
C LEU A 30 -6.16 3.81 -2.97
N PRO A 31 -6.15 3.91 -4.32
CA PRO A 31 -6.75 2.90 -5.18
C PRO A 31 -5.97 1.58 -5.14
N ASN A 32 -6.59 0.50 -5.57
CA ASN A 32 -5.89 -0.75 -5.81
C ASN A 32 -4.98 -0.65 -7.06
N PRO A 33 -3.85 -1.38 -7.11
CA PRO A 33 -2.98 -1.40 -8.29
C PRO A 33 -3.69 -1.98 -9.51
N ILE A 34 -3.43 -1.41 -10.68
CA ILE A 34 -3.86 -1.97 -11.97
C ILE A 34 -2.64 -2.64 -12.58
N LEU A 35 -2.52 -3.94 -12.34
CA LEU A 35 -1.42 -4.77 -12.81
C LEU A 35 -1.63 -5.20 -14.25
N TYR A 36 -0.57 -5.15 -15.06
CA TYR A 36 -0.57 -5.73 -16.40
C TYR A 36 0.77 -6.39 -16.73
N PHE A 37 0.71 -7.43 -17.55
CA PHE A 37 1.87 -8.19 -18.02
C PHE A 37 2.61 -7.40 -19.11
N VAL A 38 3.93 -7.31 -18.97
CA VAL A 38 4.79 -6.61 -19.93
C VAL A 38 5.48 -7.58 -20.86
N GLY A 39 5.85 -8.76 -20.34
CA GLY A 39 6.56 -9.79 -21.10
C GLY A 39 7.41 -10.69 -20.22
N GLN A 40 8.10 -11.61 -20.86
CA GLN A 40 8.98 -12.53 -20.17
C GLN A 40 10.41 -12.46 -20.74
N GLU A 41 11.37 -12.81 -19.92
CA GLU A 41 12.78 -12.92 -20.31
C GLU A 41 13.43 -14.17 -19.71
N PHE A 42 14.39 -14.74 -20.41
CA PHE A 42 15.14 -15.90 -19.95
C PHE A 42 16.47 -15.42 -19.37
N LEU A 43 16.78 -15.87 -18.15
CA LEU A 43 17.95 -15.43 -17.39
C LEU A 43 18.66 -16.61 -16.76
N THR A 44 19.96 -16.47 -16.52
CA THR A 44 20.69 -17.36 -15.63
C THR A 44 21.01 -16.64 -14.32
N ILE A 45 20.44 -17.12 -13.22
CA ILE A 45 20.66 -16.57 -11.88
C ILE A 45 21.34 -17.64 -11.04
N ASN A 46 22.56 -17.37 -10.55
CA ASN A 46 23.35 -18.31 -9.75
C ASN A 46 23.51 -19.69 -10.40
N GLY A 47 23.71 -19.72 -11.75
CA GLY A 47 23.86 -20.95 -12.52
C GLY A 47 22.56 -21.72 -12.80
N LYS A 48 21.40 -21.18 -12.40
CA LYS A 48 20.10 -21.76 -12.73
C LYS A 48 19.41 -20.94 -13.80
N GLU A 49 18.85 -21.63 -14.78
CA GLU A 49 18.01 -21.00 -15.80
C GLU A 49 16.63 -20.72 -15.24
N VAL A 50 16.20 -19.47 -15.37
CA VAL A 50 14.91 -19.01 -14.91
C VAL A 50 14.20 -18.19 -15.99
N THR A 51 12.88 -18.27 -16.00
CA THR A 51 12.03 -17.36 -16.77
C THR A 51 11.49 -16.33 -15.82
N ARG A 52 11.78 -15.04 -16.09
CA ARG A 52 11.24 -13.89 -15.37
C ARG A 52 10.02 -13.37 -16.10
N TYR A 53 8.95 -13.13 -15.35
CA TYR A 53 7.70 -12.56 -15.81
C TYR A 53 7.62 -11.13 -15.28
N ASN A 54 7.63 -10.15 -16.19
CA ASN A 54 7.70 -8.74 -15.87
C ASN A 54 6.31 -8.10 -15.95
N PHE A 55 6.01 -7.24 -15.00
CA PHE A 55 4.75 -6.52 -14.88
C PHE A 55 4.98 -5.04 -14.65
N ASP A 56 3.97 -4.25 -14.95
CA ASP A 56 3.90 -2.83 -14.58
C ASP A 56 2.56 -2.55 -13.90
N VAL A 57 2.51 -1.45 -13.15
CA VAL A 57 1.30 -0.92 -12.53
C VAL A 57 0.90 0.36 -13.26
N LEU A 58 -0.24 0.33 -13.96
CA LEU A 58 -0.72 1.45 -14.78
C LEU A 58 -0.91 2.74 -13.98
N ASN A 59 -1.52 2.60 -12.83
CA ASN A 59 -1.85 3.72 -11.96
C ASN A 59 -0.79 4.00 -10.87
N LYS A 60 0.47 3.71 -11.14
CA LYS A 60 1.57 3.93 -10.18
C LYS A 60 1.71 5.38 -9.70
N SER A 61 1.33 6.34 -10.54
CA SER A 61 1.33 7.76 -10.18
C SER A 61 0.29 8.16 -9.12
N ASP A 62 -0.69 7.30 -8.83
CA ASP A 62 -1.70 7.55 -7.80
C ASP A 62 -1.16 7.30 -6.39
N TYR A 63 0.04 6.71 -6.29
CA TYR A 63 0.68 6.42 -5.01
C TYR A 63 1.73 7.47 -4.66
N PRO A 64 1.71 8.02 -3.44
CA PRO A 64 2.73 8.94 -3.00
C PRO A 64 4.07 8.22 -2.79
N ASP A 65 5.17 8.88 -3.14
CA ASP A 65 6.52 8.28 -3.03
C ASP A 65 6.90 7.91 -1.58
N ASP A 66 6.37 8.59 -0.57
CA ASP A 66 6.63 8.28 0.83
C ASP A 66 6.09 6.89 1.25
N LEU A 67 5.14 6.34 0.50
CA LEU A 67 4.66 4.96 0.69
C LEU A 67 5.79 3.94 0.44
N PHE A 68 6.78 4.27 -0.39
CA PHE A 68 7.89 3.41 -0.76
C PHE A 68 9.21 3.79 -0.08
N ALA A 69 9.22 4.88 0.65
CA ALA A 69 10.41 5.37 1.33
C ALA A 69 10.95 4.37 2.38
N ALA A 70 12.24 4.43 2.63
CA ALA A 70 12.84 3.66 3.71
C ALA A 70 12.22 4.05 5.06
N SER A 71 11.90 3.05 5.87
CA SER A 71 11.34 3.24 7.20
C SER A 71 12.24 2.58 8.24
N PRO A 72 13.14 3.33 8.88
CA PRO A 72 14.17 2.76 9.78
C PRO A 72 13.60 2.05 11.01
N ASN A 73 12.35 2.34 11.36
CA ASN A 73 11.67 1.73 12.50
C ASN A 73 11.01 0.38 12.16
N LEU A 74 11.07 -0.05 10.90
CA LEU A 74 10.58 -1.35 10.47
C LEU A 74 11.73 -2.35 10.37
N PRO A 75 11.47 -3.65 10.60
CA PRO A 75 12.48 -4.68 10.36
C PRO A 75 12.97 -4.67 8.92
N ALA A 76 14.22 -5.09 8.69
CA ALA A 76 14.74 -5.30 7.35
C ALA A 76 13.81 -6.24 6.54
N CYS A 77 13.79 -6.05 5.23
CA CYS A 77 12.97 -6.86 4.33
C CYS A 77 13.81 -7.99 3.73
N GLY A 78 13.63 -9.21 4.20
CA GLY A 78 14.38 -10.37 3.68
C GLY A 78 15.89 -10.14 3.73
N SER A 79 16.58 -10.37 2.61
CA SER A 79 18.02 -10.09 2.45
C SER A 79 18.35 -8.61 2.20
N ASN A 80 17.35 -7.76 1.98
CA ASN A 80 17.54 -6.33 1.77
C ASN A 80 17.71 -5.63 3.12
N ALA A 81 18.89 -5.03 3.34
CA ALA A 81 19.19 -4.28 4.57
C ALA A 81 18.34 -3.00 4.72
N LYS A 82 17.69 -2.54 3.65
CA LYS A 82 16.83 -1.37 3.68
C LYS A 82 15.43 -1.74 4.15
N ALA A 83 14.98 -1.11 5.22
CA ALA A 83 13.62 -1.24 5.72
C ALA A 83 12.65 -0.43 4.86
N ALA A 84 12.25 -0.94 3.69
CA ALA A 84 11.23 -0.30 2.88
C ALA A 84 9.86 -0.36 3.56
N ARG A 85 9.07 0.70 3.42
CA ARG A 85 7.73 0.79 3.98
C ARG A 85 6.77 -0.17 3.28
N THR A 86 6.88 -0.31 1.96
CA THR A 86 5.99 -1.16 1.18
C THR A 86 6.65 -2.49 0.84
N TRP A 87 5.90 -3.55 1.04
CA TRP A 87 6.18 -4.91 0.59
C TRP A 87 5.29 -5.25 -0.59
N VAL A 88 5.83 -5.87 -1.64
CA VAL A 88 5.07 -6.32 -2.81
C VAL A 88 5.18 -7.82 -2.92
N ASP A 89 4.06 -8.52 -2.91
CA ASP A 89 3.96 -9.95 -3.12
C ASP A 89 3.22 -10.26 -4.42
N PHE A 90 3.64 -11.32 -5.10
CA PHE A 90 2.92 -11.92 -6.21
C PHE A 90 2.27 -13.22 -5.76
N TYR A 91 1.03 -13.42 -6.20
CA TYR A 91 0.23 -14.61 -5.95
C TYR A 91 -0.36 -15.13 -7.25
N ASP A 92 -0.54 -16.45 -7.35
CA ASP A 92 -1.38 -17.03 -8.39
C ASP A 92 -2.88 -16.82 -8.08
N GLN A 93 -3.72 -17.19 -9.02
CA GLN A 93 -5.18 -17.05 -8.87
C GLN A 93 -5.78 -17.83 -7.69
N SER A 94 -5.08 -18.87 -7.21
CA SER A 94 -5.49 -19.67 -6.04
C SER A 94 -5.09 -19.04 -4.70
N GLY A 95 -4.27 -17.97 -4.75
CA GLY A 95 -3.72 -17.32 -3.57
C GLY A 95 -2.40 -17.92 -3.08
N LYS A 96 -1.76 -18.80 -3.86
CA LYS A 96 -0.41 -19.30 -3.55
C LYS A 96 0.60 -18.21 -3.85
N ARG A 97 1.44 -17.87 -2.87
CA ARG A 97 2.51 -16.89 -3.03
C ARG A 97 3.61 -17.43 -3.97
N LEU A 98 3.96 -16.63 -4.96
CA LEU A 98 4.99 -16.93 -5.96
C LEU A 98 6.33 -16.29 -5.58
N ASN A 99 6.28 -14.99 -5.26
CA ASN A 99 7.45 -14.20 -4.93
C ASN A 99 7.03 -13.02 -4.06
N GLY A 100 8.01 -12.34 -3.44
CA GLY A 100 7.79 -11.10 -2.74
C GLY A 100 9.11 -10.37 -2.54
N PHE A 101 9.05 -9.06 -2.62
CA PHE A 101 10.21 -8.22 -2.45
C PHE A 101 9.85 -6.87 -1.84
N CYS A 102 10.85 -6.25 -1.25
CA CYS A 102 10.81 -4.87 -0.80
C CYS A 102 12.10 -4.21 -1.27
N GLY A 103 12.06 -2.95 -1.55
CA GLY A 103 13.24 -2.24 -2.03
C GLY A 103 12.88 -1.22 -3.08
N LEU A 104 11.57 -1.04 -3.31
CA LEU A 104 11.05 0.10 -4.04
C LEU A 104 11.34 1.35 -3.22
N GLY A 105 11.86 2.40 -3.86
CA GLY A 105 12.17 3.67 -3.21
C GLY A 105 11.16 4.77 -3.51
N LYS A 106 10.38 4.59 -4.56
CA LYS A 106 9.36 5.53 -5.05
C LYS A 106 8.28 4.81 -5.86
N SER A 107 7.17 5.46 -6.09
CA SER A 107 6.04 4.93 -6.85
C SER A 107 6.41 4.50 -8.28
N ALA A 108 7.30 5.23 -8.94
CA ALA A 108 7.78 4.88 -10.28
C ALA A 108 8.48 3.52 -10.34
N ASP A 109 9.01 3.01 -9.23
CA ASP A 109 9.68 1.69 -9.17
C ASP A 109 8.70 0.52 -9.28
N LEU A 110 7.38 0.79 -9.25
CA LEU A 110 6.33 -0.18 -9.61
C LEU A 110 6.36 -0.54 -11.10
N HIS A 111 7.13 0.20 -11.91
CA HIS A 111 7.49 -0.22 -13.25
C HIS A 111 8.54 -1.34 -13.17
N GLY A 112 8.26 -2.48 -13.77
CA GLY A 112 9.19 -3.60 -13.81
C GLY A 112 9.26 -4.44 -12.54
N ILE A 113 8.15 -4.56 -11.80
CA ILE A 113 7.99 -5.58 -10.77
C ILE A 113 7.84 -6.97 -11.44
N TRP A 114 8.30 -8.03 -10.78
CA TRP A 114 8.41 -9.33 -11.43
C TRP A 114 8.33 -10.50 -10.45
N PHE A 115 8.08 -11.67 -10.98
CA PHE A 115 8.41 -12.95 -10.35
C PHE A 115 9.17 -13.85 -11.34
N SER A 116 9.84 -14.89 -10.84
CA SER A 116 10.55 -15.85 -11.70
C SER A 116 10.23 -17.29 -11.30
N LEU A 117 10.27 -18.16 -12.29
CA LEU A 117 10.14 -19.61 -12.15
C LEU A 117 11.35 -20.26 -12.81
N GLU A 118 11.69 -21.49 -12.42
CA GLU A 118 12.68 -22.27 -13.15
C GLU A 118 12.21 -22.46 -14.60
N THR A 119 13.15 -22.41 -15.55
CA THR A 119 12.85 -22.57 -16.97
C THR A 119 12.19 -23.93 -17.22
N GLY A 120 11.10 -23.94 -17.97
CA GLY A 120 10.28 -25.13 -18.22
C GLY A 120 9.14 -25.37 -17.22
N VAL A 121 9.10 -24.63 -16.12
CA VAL A 121 7.93 -24.63 -15.23
C VAL A 121 6.81 -23.82 -15.88
N VAL A 122 5.62 -24.44 -16.02
CA VAL A 122 4.42 -23.76 -16.55
C VAL A 122 3.98 -22.66 -15.58
N PRO A 123 3.91 -21.40 -16.03
CA PRO A 123 3.43 -20.32 -15.17
C PRO A 123 1.94 -20.48 -14.89
N PRO A 124 1.43 -19.93 -13.77
CA PRO A 124 -0.01 -19.79 -13.58
C PRO A 124 -0.57 -18.85 -14.65
N SER A 125 -1.73 -19.17 -15.22
CA SER A 125 -2.37 -18.34 -16.26
C SER A 125 -2.70 -16.94 -15.77
N TRP A 126 -3.04 -16.80 -14.48
CA TRP A 126 -3.43 -15.54 -13.87
C TRP A 126 -2.68 -15.32 -12.55
N VAL A 127 -2.22 -14.09 -12.38
CA VAL A 127 -1.56 -13.65 -11.15
C VAL A 127 -2.12 -12.31 -10.68
N TYR A 128 -1.91 -11.99 -9.42
CA TYR A 128 -2.13 -10.64 -8.89
C TYR A 128 -0.96 -10.24 -7.99
N SER A 129 -0.80 -8.96 -7.81
CA SER A 129 0.12 -8.40 -6.82
C SER A 129 -0.65 -7.86 -5.61
N GLU A 130 -0.05 -7.95 -4.43
CA GLU A 130 -0.52 -7.32 -3.22
C GLU A 130 0.59 -6.44 -2.67
N MET A 131 0.34 -5.14 -2.58
CA MET A 131 1.23 -4.21 -1.89
C MET A 131 0.75 -4.08 -0.44
N THR A 132 1.66 -4.23 0.50
CA THR A 132 1.38 -4.04 1.93
C THR A 132 2.14 -2.83 2.45
N ASP A 133 1.45 -1.81 2.92
CA ASP A 133 2.05 -0.76 3.74
C ASP A 133 2.35 -1.35 5.11
N ARG A 134 3.60 -1.64 5.38
CA ARG A 134 4.07 -2.29 6.61
C ARG A 134 3.90 -1.44 7.86
N LYS A 135 3.72 -0.13 7.70
CA LYS A 135 3.48 0.80 8.81
C LYS A 135 2.05 0.72 9.33
N THR A 136 1.08 0.56 8.43
CA THR A 136 -0.34 0.54 8.76
C THR A 136 -0.97 -0.85 8.62
N ASN A 137 -0.24 -1.80 8.01
CA ASN A 137 -0.73 -3.12 7.59
C ASN A 137 -1.89 -3.02 6.58
N THR A 138 -1.98 -1.91 5.87
CA THR A 138 -2.97 -1.73 4.81
C THR A 138 -2.51 -2.47 3.56
N LYS A 139 -3.42 -3.20 2.93
CA LYS A 139 -3.18 -4.01 1.75
C LYS A 139 -3.91 -3.46 0.54
N TYR A 140 -3.21 -3.42 -0.58
CA TYR A 140 -3.72 -2.96 -1.88
C TYR A 140 -3.56 -4.12 -2.86
N LYS A 141 -4.66 -4.81 -3.15
CA LYS A 141 -4.68 -5.98 -4.04
C LYS A 141 -5.01 -5.56 -5.46
N SER A 142 -4.18 -5.96 -6.44
CA SER A 142 -4.41 -5.66 -7.84
C SER A 142 -5.57 -6.50 -8.43
N ASN A 143 -5.95 -6.16 -9.66
CA ASN A 143 -6.67 -7.06 -10.55
C ASN A 143 -5.84 -8.31 -10.83
N LEU A 144 -6.50 -9.35 -11.36
CA LEU A 144 -5.80 -10.46 -12.02
C LEU A 144 -5.21 -9.97 -13.34
N SER A 145 -3.96 -10.35 -13.62
CA SER A 145 -3.27 -10.12 -14.88
C SER A 145 -2.90 -11.47 -15.50
N ASP A 146 -3.07 -11.58 -16.82
CA ASP A 146 -2.60 -12.74 -17.59
C ASP A 146 -1.06 -12.79 -17.56
N THR A 147 -0.49 -13.98 -17.67
CA THR A 147 0.97 -14.22 -17.79
C THR A 147 1.36 -14.66 -19.21
N THR A 148 0.42 -14.69 -20.13
CA THR A 148 0.59 -14.98 -21.54
C THR A 148 0.30 -13.74 -22.38
N LEU A 149 1.00 -13.56 -23.49
CA LEU A 149 0.75 -12.53 -24.50
C LEU A 149 -0.19 -13.05 -25.54
#